data_5af26aae4d84441ccafcdbebf2fb1d85
#
_entry.id   5af26aae4d84441ccafcdbebf2fb1d85
#
_cell.length_a   1.000
_cell.length_b   1.000
_cell.length_c   1.000
_cell.angle_alpha   90.00
_cell.angle_beta   90.00
_cell.angle_gamma   90.00
#
_symmetry.space_group_name_H-M   'P 1'
#
loop_
_entity.id
_entity.type
_entity.pdbx_description
1 polymer ?
#
loop_
_entity_poly.entity_id
_entity_poly.type
_entity_poly.pdbx_seq_one_letter_code
_entity_poly.pdbx_strand_id
1 'polypeptide(L)'
;MEKIYNEYIEFMNNAKSVYISSVNDETDPEISYSPCIVDDDKHIYILVSTLSKRTKSLLAQRNVSLMFIEPEEQCEQIYVRTRLIFLCNTLRIDREMGFSHLLWDEKVAQFTAKFGDIISMLVSLDDFKMFRFIPIHGTFVKGFGKAYTIEGQLLDNISHISFSTGEKM
;
A
#
# COMPACT_ATOMS: atom_id res chain seq x y z
N MET A 1 10.92 5.87 -19.51
CA MET A 1 10.69 5.62 -18.08
C MET A 1 9.63 6.54 -17.49
N GLU A 2 9.56 7.82 -17.87
CA GLU A 2 8.54 8.77 -17.43
C GLU A 2 7.09 8.24 -17.62
N LYS A 3 6.81 7.61 -18.77
CA LYS A 3 5.50 6.97 -19.00
C LYS A 3 5.17 5.91 -17.95
N ILE A 4 6.12 5.05 -17.58
CA ILE A 4 5.91 3.99 -16.58
C ILE A 4 5.71 4.59 -15.19
N TYR A 5 6.44 5.67 -14.87
CA TYR A 5 6.25 6.44 -13.65
C TYR A 5 4.80 6.94 -13.53
N ASN A 6 4.30 7.65 -14.54
CA ASN A 6 2.94 8.17 -14.53
C ASN A 6 1.88 7.06 -14.42
N GLU A 7 2.09 5.94 -15.12
CA GLU A 7 1.17 4.80 -15.09
C GLU A 7 1.09 4.14 -13.72
N TYR A 8 2.21 3.91 -13.02
CA TYR A 8 2.14 3.29 -11.69
C TYR A 8 1.57 4.25 -10.65
N ILE A 9 1.84 5.55 -10.75
CA ILE A 9 1.25 6.58 -9.89
C ILE A 9 -0.27 6.62 -10.09
N GLU A 10 -0.74 6.66 -11.32
CA GLU A 10 -2.17 6.62 -11.62
C GLU A 10 -2.82 5.35 -11.10
N PHE A 11 -2.18 4.20 -11.32
CA PHE A 11 -2.66 2.90 -10.85
C PHE A 11 -2.81 2.86 -9.33
N MET A 12 -1.83 3.37 -8.59
CA MET A 12 -1.86 3.44 -7.14
C MET A 12 -2.92 4.41 -6.62
N ASN A 13 -3.03 5.60 -7.22
CA ASN A 13 -3.97 6.65 -6.79
C ASN A 13 -5.43 6.26 -7.04
N ASN A 14 -5.69 5.50 -8.09
CA ASN A 14 -7.03 5.01 -8.42
C ASN A 14 -7.47 3.81 -7.56
N ALA A 15 -6.55 3.16 -6.87
CA ALA A 15 -6.87 2.03 -6.02
C ALA A 15 -7.71 2.44 -4.81
N LYS A 16 -8.75 1.67 -4.52
CA LYS A 16 -9.61 1.87 -3.33
C LYS A 16 -9.13 1.09 -2.12
N SER A 17 -8.29 0.09 -2.35
CA SER A 17 -7.86 -0.84 -1.32
C SER A 17 -6.50 -1.43 -1.63
N VAL A 18 -5.89 -2.03 -0.63
CA VAL A 18 -4.57 -2.64 -0.70
C VAL A 18 -4.56 -3.97 0.05
N TYR A 19 -3.83 -4.96 -0.47
CA TYR A 19 -3.46 -6.17 0.25
C TYR A 19 -2.17 -5.91 1.02
N ILE A 20 -2.12 -6.44 2.25
CA ILE A 20 -1.03 -6.20 3.20
C ILE A 20 -0.51 -7.55 3.66
N SER A 21 0.74 -7.85 3.38
CA SER A 21 1.44 -9.00 3.92
C SER A 21 2.33 -8.59 5.08
N SER A 22 2.16 -9.25 6.21
CA SER A 22 2.94 -9.06 7.43
C SER A 22 3.37 -10.41 8.00
N VAL A 23 4.15 -10.41 9.06
CA VAL A 23 4.55 -11.61 9.79
C VAL A 23 4.06 -11.47 11.22
N ASN A 24 3.48 -12.50 11.81
CA ASN A 24 3.03 -12.47 13.20
C ASN A 24 4.20 -12.74 14.19
N ASP A 25 3.91 -12.70 15.49
CA ASP A 25 4.92 -12.92 16.55
C ASP A 25 5.50 -14.35 16.52
N GLU A 26 4.81 -15.29 15.88
CA GLU A 26 5.23 -16.69 15.69
C GLU A 26 6.02 -16.88 14.37
N THR A 27 6.31 -15.79 13.66
CA THR A 27 6.98 -15.76 12.35
C THR A 27 6.16 -16.32 11.18
N ASP A 28 4.86 -16.56 11.37
CA ASP A 28 4.00 -16.98 10.29
C ASP A 28 3.61 -15.80 9.39
N PRO A 29 3.61 -15.99 8.07
CA PRO A 29 3.14 -14.96 7.14
C PRO A 29 1.62 -14.78 7.25
N GLU A 30 1.19 -13.54 7.32
CA GLU A 30 -0.21 -13.16 7.33
C GLU A 30 -0.53 -12.26 6.14
N ILE A 31 -1.74 -12.40 5.61
CA ILE A 31 -2.26 -11.49 4.59
C ILE A 31 -3.55 -10.83 5.08
N SER A 32 -3.71 -9.56 4.80
CA SER A 32 -4.89 -8.78 5.09
C SER A 32 -5.27 -7.86 3.93
N TYR A 33 -6.42 -7.24 4.06
CA TYR A 33 -7.00 -6.30 3.11
C TYR A 33 -7.48 -5.08 3.88
N SER A 34 -7.32 -3.89 3.29
CA SER A 34 -7.89 -2.66 3.84
C SER A 34 -8.22 -1.65 2.75
N PRO A 35 -9.31 -0.87 2.89
CA PRO A 35 -9.45 0.38 2.16
C PRO A 35 -8.27 1.30 2.47
N CYS A 36 -7.84 2.09 1.48
CA CYS A 36 -6.68 2.96 1.62
C CYS A 36 -6.84 4.29 0.89
N ILE A 37 -6.08 5.28 1.33
CA ILE A 37 -5.79 6.50 0.58
C ILE A 37 -4.29 6.60 0.34
N VAL A 38 -3.92 7.38 -0.65
CA VAL A 38 -2.52 7.66 -1.01
C VAL A 38 -2.35 9.16 -1.05
N ASP A 39 -1.24 9.69 -0.51
CA ASP A 39 -0.92 11.11 -0.58
C ASP A 39 0.09 11.42 -1.72
N ASP A 40 0.38 12.71 -1.90
CA ASP A 40 1.27 13.21 -2.94
C ASP A 40 2.72 12.72 -2.76
N ASP A 41 3.11 12.37 -1.52
CA ASP A 41 4.41 11.77 -1.19
C ASP A 41 4.44 10.25 -1.41
N LYS A 42 3.36 9.68 -1.96
CA LYS A 42 3.17 8.23 -2.21
C LYS A 42 3.05 7.40 -0.93
N HIS A 43 2.80 8.03 0.21
CA HIS A 43 2.50 7.30 1.42
C HIS A 43 1.09 6.73 1.37
N ILE A 44 0.94 5.51 1.84
CA ILE A 44 -0.35 4.80 1.86
C ILE A 44 -0.87 4.80 3.30
N TYR A 45 -2.15 5.16 3.46
CA TYR A 45 -2.78 5.20 4.77
C TYR A 45 -3.96 4.24 4.83
N ILE A 46 -4.13 3.60 5.99
CA ILE A 46 -5.28 2.73 6.30
C ILE A 46 -5.87 3.07 7.66
N LEU A 47 -7.17 2.78 7.83
CA LEU A 47 -7.89 2.82 9.10
C LEU A 47 -8.31 1.39 9.45
N VAL A 48 -7.83 0.85 10.56
CA VAL A 48 -8.09 -0.53 10.99
C VAL A 48 -8.36 -0.65 12.48
N SER A 49 -9.24 -1.61 12.84
CA SER A 49 -9.54 -1.91 14.23
C SER A 49 -8.43 -2.75 14.87
N THR A 50 -8.06 -2.40 16.10
CA THR A 50 -7.11 -3.18 16.93
C THR A 50 -7.68 -4.48 17.45
N LEU A 51 -8.98 -4.72 17.31
CA LEU A 51 -9.62 -6.00 17.63
C LEU A 51 -9.18 -7.11 16.67
N SER A 52 -8.72 -6.74 15.48
CA SER A 52 -8.14 -7.69 14.53
C SER A 52 -6.77 -8.17 15.00
N LYS A 53 -6.54 -9.48 15.04
CA LYS A 53 -5.21 -10.07 15.33
C LYS A 53 -4.13 -9.51 14.40
N ARG A 54 -4.47 -9.26 13.14
CA ARG A 54 -3.56 -8.72 12.10
C ARG A 54 -3.07 -7.31 12.40
N THR A 55 -3.88 -6.50 13.07
CA THR A 55 -3.46 -5.15 13.49
C THR A 55 -2.35 -5.22 14.55
N LYS A 56 -2.34 -6.26 15.39
CA LYS A 56 -1.24 -6.48 16.35
C LYS A 56 0.08 -6.72 15.63
N SER A 57 0.07 -7.50 14.55
CA SER A 57 1.27 -7.71 13.71
C SER A 57 1.76 -6.41 13.09
N LEU A 58 0.87 -5.53 12.63
CA LEU A 58 1.24 -4.19 12.13
C LEU A 58 1.84 -3.30 13.22
N LEU A 59 1.37 -3.41 14.47
CA LEU A 59 1.91 -2.66 15.60
C LEU A 59 3.34 -3.12 15.98
N ALA A 60 3.62 -4.41 15.81
CA ALA A 60 4.90 -5.02 16.19
C ALA A 60 5.98 -4.88 15.09
N GLN A 61 5.59 -4.64 13.83
CA GLN A 61 6.50 -4.71 12.69
C GLN A 61 6.85 -3.35 12.10
N ARG A 62 8.11 -3.24 11.67
CA ARG A 62 8.61 -2.07 10.96
C ARG A 62 8.34 -2.15 9.45
N ASN A 63 8.37 -3.36 8.88
CA ASN A 63 8.26 -3.57 7.43
C ASN A 63 7.09 -4.48 7.08
N VAL A 64 6.39 -4.12 6.03
CA VAL A 64 5.30 -4.91 5.43
C VAL A 64 5.43 -4.89 3.91
N SER A 65 4.83 -5.87 3.24
CA SER A 65 4.67 -5.80 1.79
C SER A 65 3.22 -5.43 1.45
N LEU A 66 3.06 -4.45 0.57
CA LEU A 66 1.76 -4.01 0.06
C LEU A 66 1.59 -4.42 -1.39
N MET A 67 0.38 -4.84 -1.78
CA MET A 67 0.06 -5.12 -3.17
C MET A 67 -1.23 -4.43 -3.59
N PHE A 68 -1.13 -3.60 -4.60
CA PHE A 68 -2.25 -3.13 -5.41
C PHE A 68 -2.38 -4.06 -6.62
N ILE A 69 -3.59 -4.46 -6.95
CA ILE A 69 -3.82 -5.36 -8.07
C ILE A 69 -5.09 -4.98 -8.82
N GLU A 70 -5.03 -5.05 -10.13
CA GLU A 70 -6.15 -4.78 -11.03
C GLU A 70 -7.35 -5.70 -10.72
N PRO A 71 -8.59 -5.22 -10.74
CA PRO A 71 -9.78 -6.06 -10.66
C PRO A 71 -9.80 -7.14 -11.75
N GLU A 72 -10.25 -8.36 -11.42
CA GLU A 72 -10.27 -9.47 -12.39
C GLU A 72 -11.16 -9.17 -13.60
N GLU A 73 -12.27 -8.48 -13.37
CA GLU A 73 -13.23 -8.11 -14.41
C GLU A 73 -12.67 -7.10 -15.42
N GLN A 74 -11.59 -6.40 -15.08
CA GLN A 74 -10.92 -5.42 -15.94
C GLN A 74 -9.68 -6.00 -16.63
N CYS A 75 -9.29 -7.20 -16.25
CA CYS A 75 -8.08 -7.84 -16.70
C CYS A 75 -8.31 -8.62 -18.01
N GLU A 76 -7.59 -8.29 -19.08
CA GLU A 76 -7.66 -9.02 -20.34
C GLU A 76 -7.03 -10.42 -20.27
N GLN A 77 -5.96 -10.56 -19.45
CA GLN A 77 -5.20 -11.81 -19.34
C GLN A 77 -4.76 -12.03 -17.90
N ILE A 78 -5.35 -13.03 -17.24
CA ILE A 78 -5.18 -13.32 -15.82
C ILE A 78 -3.71 -13.57 -15.41
N TYR A 79 -2.89 -14.16 -16.27
CA TYR A 79 -1.48 -14.44 -15.98
C TYR A 79 -0.61 -13.18 -15.90
N VAL A 80 -1.05 -12.08 -16.51
CA VAL A 80 -0.29 -10.82 -16.57
C VAL A 80 -1.04 -9.64 -15.96
N ARG A 81 -1.96 -9.95 -15.09
CA ARG A 81 -2.75 -8.98 -14.33
C ARG A 81 -1.87 -7.87 -13.75
N THR A 82 -2.26 -6.63 -14.02
CA THR A 82 -1.50 -5.46 -13.54
C THR A 82 -1.43 -5.45 -12.03
N ARG A 83 -0.23 -5.31 -11.49
CA ARG A 83 -0.01 -5.25 -10.05
C ARG A 83 1.21 -4.41 -9.67
N LEU A 84 1.10 -3.72 -8.55
CA LEU A 84 2.14 -2.90 -7.97
C LEU A 84 2.41 -3.42 -6.55
N ILE A 85 3.64 -3.77 -6.27
CA ILE A 85 4.06 -4.31 -4.98
C ILE A 85 5.11 -3.37 -4.40
N PHE A 86 4.96 -2.98 -3.13
CA PHE A 86 5.94 -2.19 -2.39
C PHE A 86 6.36 -2.91 -1.11
N LEU A 87 7.65 -2.88 -0.81
CA LEU A 87 8.13 -3.02 0.56
C LEU A 87 8.00 -1.65 1.24
N CYS A 88 7.39 -1.61 2.42
CA CYS A 88 7.12 -0.38 3.14
C CYS A 88 7.58 -0.44 4.59
N ASN A 89 8.02 0.70 5.11
CA ASN A 89 8.06 0.94 6.55
C ASN A 89 6.66 1.26 7.06
N THR A 90 6.34 0.81 8.29
CA THR A 90 5.05 1.04 8.94
C THR A 90 5.20 2.02 10.08
N LEU A 91 4.32 3.03 10.14
CA LEU A 91 4.21 3.98 11.24
C LEU A 91 2.74 4.07 11.68
N ARG A 92 2.50 4.06 13.00
CA ARG A 92 1.20 4.41 13.55
C ARG A 92 1.06 5.93 13.63
N ILE A 93 -0.09 6.46 13.24
CA ILE A 93 -0.46 7.86 13.41
C ILE A 93 -1.37 7.95 14.62
N ASP A 94 -0.90 8.62 15.66
CA ASP A 94 -1.66 8.80 16.90
C ASP A 94 -2.55 10.05 16.83
N ARG A 95 -3.80 9.90 17.30
CA ARG A 95 -4.81 10.94 17.26
C ARG A 95 -4.50 12.12 18.21
N GLU A 96 -3.75 11.88 19.29
CA GLU A 96 -3.65 12.78 20.43
C GLU A 96 -2.31 13.49 20.60
N MET A 97 -1.32 13.26 19.73
CA MET A 97 0.05 13.76 19.94
C MET A 97 0.49 14.79 18.89
N GLY A 98 0.50 16.06 19.30
CA GLY A 98 1.20 17.15 18.61
C GLY A 98 0.91 17.25 17.10
N PHE A 99 1.95 17.26 16.25
CA PHE A 99 1.83 17.30 14.79
C PHE A 99 1.05 16.10 14.20
N SER A 100 0.99 14.97 14.90
CA SER A 100 0.20 13.81 14.49
C SER A 100 -1.30 14.12 14.45
N HIS A 101 -1.80 15.04 15.27
CA HIS A 101 -3.21 15.42 15.27
C HIS A 101 -3.61 16.11 13.96
N LEU A 102 -2.81 17.06 13.47
CA LEU A 102 -3.08 17.76 12.22
C LEU A 102 -3.07 16.77 11.03
N LEU A 103 -2.11 15.86 11.01
CA LEU A 103 -2.04 14.82 10.00
C LEU A 103 -3.24 13.86 10.10
N TRP A 104 -3.64 13.47 11.32
CA TRP A 104 -4.82 12.64 11.54
C TRP A 104 -6.07 13.28 10.92
N ASP A 105 -6.36 14.53 11.26
CA ASP A 105 -7.56 15.24 10.79
C ASP A 105 -7.54 15.41 9.26
N GLU A 106 -6.39 15.75 8.68
CA GLU A 106 -6.22 15.83 7.22
C GLU A 106 -6.54 14.50 6.55
N LYS A 107 -5.99 13.39 7.06
CA LYS A 107 -6.20 12.06 6.46
C LYS A 107 -7.64 11.57 6.68
N VAL A 108 -8.26 11.84 7.81
CA VAL A 108 -9.69 11.57 8.05
C VAL A 108 -10.55 12.31 7.02
N ALA A 109 -10.26 13.57 6.71
CA ALA A 109 -10.96 14.31 5.68
C ALA A 109 -10.79 13.66 4.29
N GLN A 110 -9.58 13.21 3.95
CA GLN A 110 -9.30 12.50 2.69
C GLN A 110 -10.03 11.15 2.62
N PHE A 111 -10.05 10.37 3.71
CA PHE A 111 -10.83 9.14 3.80
C PHE A 111 -12.33 9.41 3.62
N THR A 112 -12.85 10.44 4.27
CA THR A 112 -14.27 10.83 4.16
C THR A 112 -14.63 11.25 2.74
N ALA A 113 -13.78 12.01 2.07
CA ALA A 113 -13.97 12.39 0.67
C ALA A 113 -14.00 11.17 -0.26
N LYS A 114 -13.20 10.14 0.03
CA LYS A 114 -13.10 8.93 -0.81
C LYS A 114 -14.19 7.89 -0.52
N PHE A 115 -14.56 7.71 0.76
CA PHE A 115 -15.40 6.59 1.23
C PHE A 115 -16.73 7.02 1.87
N GLY A 116 -16.95 8.31 2.09
CA GLY A 116 -18.20 8.85 2.63
C GLY A 116 -18.32 8.78 4.15
N ASP A 117 -19.56 8.89 4.63
CA ASP A 117 -19.91 9.11 6.05
C ASP A 117 -19.54 7.96 6.98
N ILE A 118 -19.30 6.76 6.45
CA ILE A 118 -18.85 5.62 7.27
C ILE A 118 -17.57 5.95 8.04
N ILE A 119 -16.72 6.81 7.52
CA ILE A 119 -15.46 7.19 8.15
C ILE A 119 -15.71 7.88 9.50
N SER A 120 -16.71 8.75 9.59
CA SER A 120 -17.08 9.43 10.85
C SER A 120 -17.44 8.43 11.94
N MET A 121 -18.15 7.36 11.58
CA MET A 121 -18.47 6.27 12.50
C MET A 121 -17.20 5.51 12.92
N LEU A 122 -16.34 5.13 11.97
CA LEU A 122 -15.14 4.35 12.28
C LEU A 122 -14.16 5.10 13.18
N VAL A 123 -13.92 6.39 12.92
CA VAL A 123 -13.01 7.20 13.74
C VAL A 123 -13.59 7.56 15.11
N SER A 124 -14.90 7.40 15.34
CA SER A 124 -15.50 7.54 16.67
C SER A 124 -15.23 6.35 17.60
N LEU A 125 -14.78 5.23 17.06
CA LEU A 125 -14.46 4.04 17.82
C LEU A 125 -13.00 4.10 18.32
N ASP A 126 -12.80 3.85 19.62
CA ASP A 126 -11.47 3.93 20.26
C ASP A 126 -10.48 2.88 19.75
N ASP A 127 -10.98 1.78 19.22
CA ASP A 127 -10.18 0.69 18.71
C ASP A 127 -9.67 0.92 17.26
N PHE A 128 -10.17 1.93 16.55
CA PHE A 128 -9.67 2.27 15.22
C PHE A 128 -8.39 3.09 15.29
N LYS A 129 -7.37 2.62 14.57
CA LYS A 129 -6.06 3.25 14.46
C LYS A 129 -5.71 3.51 13.01
N MET A 130 -4.96 4.58 12.79
CA MET A 130 -4.41 4.90 11.47
C MET A 130 -2.98 4.43 11.37
N PHE A 131 -2.65 3.80 10.25
CA PHE A 131 -1.28 3.45 9.89
C PHE A 131 -0.89 4.15 8.60
N ARG A 132 0.36 4.60 8.55
CA ARG A 132 1.03 5.11 7.37
C ARG A 132 2.09 4.11 6.93
N PHE A 133 2.06 3.73 5.67
CA PHE A 133 3.09 2.94 5.03
C PHE A 133 3.92 3.84 4.12
N ILE A 134 5.23 3.80 4.31
CA ILE A 134 6.21 4.57 3.55
C ILE A 134 6.93 3.59 2.62
N PRO A 135 6.68 3.63 1.30
CA PRO A 135 7.35 2.74 0.36
C PRO A 135 8.87 2.97 0.35
N ILE A 136 9.61 1.86 0.30
CA ILE A 136 11.08 1.85 0.22
C ILE A 136 11.51 1.54 -1.21
N HIS A 137 10.95 0.50 -1.78
CA HIS A 137 11.13 0.09 -3.17
C HIS A 137 9.94 -0.78 -3.60
N GLY A 138 9.79 -0.98 -4.90
CA GLY A 138 8.67 -1.74 -5.41
C GLY A 138 8.92 -2.43 -6.74
N THR A 139 7.89 -3.14 -7.19
CA THR A 139 7.84 -3.79 -8.50
C THR A 139 6.49 -3.51 -9.14
N PHE A 140 6.50 -3.04 -10.38
CA PHE A 140 5.31 -2.81 -11.19
C PHE A 140 5.27 -3.78 -12.37
N VAL A 141 4.24 -4.62 -12.44
CA VAL A 141 4.01 -5.58 -13.52
C VAL A 141 2.78 -5.18 -14.30
N LYS A 142 2.91 -5.07 -15.63
CA LYS A 142 1.87 -4.61 -16.56
C LYS A 142 1.51 -5.62 -17.66
N GLY A 143 2.26 -6.70 -17.77
CA GLY A 143 2.09 -7.65 -18.87
C GLY A 143 3.30 -8.54 -19.05
N PHE A 144 3.23 -9.42 -20.05
CA PHE A 144 4.35 -10.27 -20.42
C PHE A 144 5.58 -9.43 -20.80
N GLY A 145 6.71 -9.67 -20.13
CA GLY A 145 7.94 -8.93 -20.35
C GLY A 145 7.87 -7.44 -19.96
N LYS A 146 6.84 -7.02 -19.24
CA LYS A 146 6.64 -5.61 -18.80
C LYS A 146 6.64 -5.55 -17.29
N ALA A 147 7.75 -5.91 -16.67
CA ALA A 147 7.98 -5.80 -15.24
C ALA A 147 9.09 -4.78 -14.98
N TYR A 148 8.91 -3.97 -13.95
CA TYR A 148 9.80 -2.85 -13.64
C TYR A 148 10.09 -2.81 -12.14
N THR A 149 11.35 -2.55 -11.77
CA THR A 149 11.70 -2.13 -10.41
C THR A 149 11.43 -0.64 -10.24
N ILE A 150 11.04 -0.25 -9.03
CA ILE A 150 10.81 1.13 -8.61
C ILE A 150 11.69 1.36 -7.38
N GLU A 151 12.63 2.26 -7.49
CA GLU A 151 13.66 2.52 -6.47
C GLU A 151 13.91 4.02 -6.33
N GLY A 152 14.80 4.38 -5.40
CA GLY A 152 15.17 5.77 -5.12
C GLY A 152 14.27 6.40 -4.06
N GLN A 153 14.78 7.46 -3.45
CA GLN A 153 14.10 8.15 -2.36
C GLN A 153 12.74 8.75 -2.76
N LEU A 154 12.60 9.14 -4.03
CA LEU A 154 11.35 9.67 -4.59
C LEU A 154 10.57 8.60 -5.38
N LEU A 155 11.04 7.33 -5.39
CA LEU A 155 10.45 6.22 -6.16
C LEU A 155 10.36 6.54 -7.67
N ASP A 156 11.33 7.25 -8.19
CA ASP A 156 11.40 7.74 -9.57
C ASP A 156 12.48 7.05 -10.41
N ASN A 157 13.34 6.25 -9.77
CA ASN A 157 14.32 5.41 -10.47
C ASN A 157 13.65 4.10 -10.91
N ILE A 158 13.28 4.03 -12.19
CA ILE A 158 12.55 2.90 -12.76
C ILE A 158 13.44 2.14 -13.73
N SER A 159 13.57 0.84 -13.54
CA SER A 159 14.34 -0.06 -14.40
C SER A 159 13.50 -1.23 -14.88
N HIS A 160 13.68 -1.61 -16.14
CA HIS A 160 13.02 -2.79 -16.69
C HIS A 160 13.67 -4.06 -16.13
N ILE A 161 12.86 -5.01 -15.65
CA ILE A 161 13.34 -6.32 -15.21
C ILE A 161 13.53 -7.19 -16.48
N SER A 162 14.77 -7.31 -16.93
CA SER A 162 15.13 -8.23 -18.02
C SER A 162 15.54 -9.57 -17.43
N PHE A 163 14.89 -10.65 -17.84
CA PHE A 163 15.44 -11.99 -17.59
C PHE A 163 16.63 -12.18 -18.53
N SER A 164 17.84 -12.20 -17.98
CA SER A 164 18.99 -12.70 -18.72
C SER A 164 18.74 -14.18 -19.01
N THR A 165 18.51 -14.52 -20.27
CA THR A 165 18.49 -15.90 -20.78
C THR A 165 19.91 -16.48 -20.68
N GLY A 166 20.34 -16.86 -19.48
CA GLY A 166 21.72 -17.26 -19.27
C GLY A 166 21.98 -18.02 -17.97
N GLU A 167 21.06 -18.90 -17.56
CA GLU A 167 21.41 -20.07 -16.75
C GLU A 167 20.51 -21.22 -17.18
N LYS A 168 21.05 -22.04 -18.08
CA LYS A 168 20.57 -23.41 -18.30
C LYS A 168 20.89 -24.16 -17.01
N MET A 169 19.83 -24.60 -16.30
CA MET A 169 19.96 -25.65 -15.32
C MET A 169 20.41 -26.95 -15.99
#